data_431465a23b16a6cebcb0076735e041dc
#
_entry.id   431465a23b16a6cebcb0076735e041dc
#
_cell.length_a   1.000
_cell.length_b   1.000
_cell.length_c   1.000
_cell.angle_alpha   90.00
_cell.angle_beta   90.00
_cell.angle_gamma   90.00
#
_symmetry.space_group_name_H-M   'P 1'
#
loop_
_entity.id
_entity.type
_entity.pdbx_description
1 polymer ?
#
loop_
_entity_poly.entity_id
_entity_poly.type
_entity_poly.pdbx_seq_one_letter_code
_entity_poly.pdbx_strand_id
1 'polypeptide(L)'
;TFKKSYFLKMSDDKHLIASMEQVAKSLKLESAVTSAIQKVTLKNTKKVYVGGGHSMQSLNDDFTELLSKNGLEKEDFDLTKNTKVPDDCSLLILYSPAADITENEYKYLSTYLKNGGKAIFLLNYTVDTPYYNKLLKDYGINVQSGYVLDPDNYFASYGSGAYMLLTPQVSKDSDLTSDLSTKDVLSWYSKGMTADKKVRSTLTVQ
;
A
#
# COMPACT_ATOMS: atom_id res chain seq x y z
N THR A 1 3.67 16.73 6.75
CA THR A 1 3.30 18.15 6.96
C THR A 1 2.41 18.22 8.18
N PHE A 2 2.95 18.55 9.34
CA PHE A 2 2.13 18.90 10.50
C PHE A 2 1.21 20.04 10.08
N LYS A 3 -0.12 19.83 10.17
CA LYS A 3 -1.07 20.87 9.79
C LYS A 3 -0.84 22.07 10.69
N LYS A 4 -0.47 23.20 10.11
CA LYS A 4 -0.25 24.49 10.78
C LYS A 4 -1.41 24.86 11.73
N SER A 5 -2.63 24.40 11.42
CA SER A 5 -3.85 24.59 12.21
C SER A 5 -3.88 23.87 13.56
N TYR A 6 -3.09 22.80 13.75
CA TYR A 6 -3.09 22.06 15.01
C TYR A 6 -2.26 22.78 16.08
N PHE A 7 -1.20 23.45 15.68
CA PHE A 7 -0.32 24.19 16.60
C PHE A 7 -0.85 25.58 16.97
N LEU A 8 -1.58 26.23 16.06
CA LEU A 8 -2.19 27.54 16.34
C LEU A 8 -3.28 27.51 17.41
N LYS A 9 -3.82 26.32 17.73
CA LYS A 9 -4.82 26.14 18.80
C LYS A 9 -4.20 25.87 20.18
N MET A 10 -2.91 25.53 20.25
CA MET A 10 -2.27 25.07 21.50
C MET A 10 -1.39 26.08 22.19
N SER A 11 -0.95 27.17 21.53
CA SER A 11 -0.08 28.16 22.14
C SER A 11 -0.05 29.46 21.33
N ASP A 12 -0.24 30.60 22.01
CA ASP A 12 0.09 31.94 21.49
C ASP A 12 1.60 32.25 21.54
N ASP A 13 2.43 31.26 21.89
CA ASP A 13 3.86 31.40 22.02
C ASP A 13 4.55 31.27 20.65
N LYS A 14 4.86 32.41 20.07
CA LYS A 14 5.57 32.52 18.78
C LYS A 14 6.96 31.87 18.80
N HIS A 15 7.62 31.79 19.96
CA HIS A 15 8.93 31.16 20.11
C HIS A 15 8.85 29.63 19.99
N LEU A 16 7.80 29.02 20.59
CA LEU A 16 7.60 27.59 20.49
C LEU A 16 7.29 27.16 19.05
N ILE A 17 6.46 27.94 18.33
CA ILE A 17 6.12 27.69 16.94
C ILE A 17 7.38 27.80 16.06
N ALA A 18 8.20 28.81 16.27
CA ALA A 18 9.44 29.00 15.50
C ALA A 18 10.46 27.88 15.76
N SER A 19 10.59 27.41 17.00
CA SER A 19 11.48 26.28 17.34
C SER A 19 11.00 24.97 16.72
N MET A 20 9.69 24.72 16.69
CA MET A 20 9.11 23.53 16.06
C MET A 20 9.24 23.57 14.54
N GLU A 21 9.11 24.73 13.91
CA GLU A 21 9.40 24.90 12.47
C GLU A 21 10.88 24.65 12.14
N GLN A 22 11.81 25.06 13.01
CA GLN A 22 13.24 24.78 12.85
C GLN A 22 13.55 23.28 12.99
N VAL A 23 12.97 22.61 13.97
CA VAL A 23 13.11 21.15 14.16
C VAL A 23 12.55 20.41 12.96
N ALA A 24 11.35 20.79 12.48
CA ALA A 24 10.76 20.18 11.29
C ALA A 24 11.60 20.40 10.02
N LYS A 25 12.23 21.57 9.87
CA LYS A 25 13.15 21.86 8.76
C LYS A 25 14.46 21.08 8.89
N SER A 26 15.02 20.94 10.08
CA SER A 26 16.23 20.16 10.30
C SER A 26 16.00 18.65 10.04
N LEU A 27 14.87 18.09 10.48
CA LEU A 27 14.48 16.70 10.20
C LEU A 27 14.30 16.45 8.69
N LYS A 28 13.74 17.42 7.95
CA LYS A 28 13.63 17.33 6.48
C LYS A 28 14.99 17.39 5.80
N LEU A 29 15.90 18.24 6.27
CA LEU A 29 17.25 18.36 5.72
C LEU A 29 18.06 17.08 5.93
N GLU A 30 18.02 16.51 7.12
CA GLU A 30 18.70 15.26 7.45
C GLU A 30 18.19 14.10 6.60
N SER A 31 16.86 13.96 6.49
CA SER A 31 16.22 12.98 5.63
C SER A 31 16.57 13.17 4.14
N ALA A 32 16.62 14.41 3.66
CA ALA A 32 17.01 14.73 2.29
C ALA A 32 18.48 14.41 1.99
N VAL A 33 19.38 14.72 2.91
CA VAL A 33 20.81 14.40 2.80
C VAL A 33 21.02 12.88 2.81
N THR A 34 20.38 12.17 3.73
CA THR A 34 20.45 10.69 3.80
C THR A 34 19.95 10.06 2.51
N SER A 35 18.81 10.53 1.99
CA SER A 35 18.25 10.03 0.71
C SER A 35 19.17 10.34 -0.47
N ALA A 36 19.80 11.51 -0.49
CA ALA A 36 20.77 11.87 -1.53
C ALA A 36 22.03 10.99 -1.48
N ILE A 37 22.56 10.72 -0.29
CA ILE A 37 23.69 9.80 -0.09
C ILE A 37 23.30 8.39 -0.55
N GLN A 38 22.13 7.89 -0.18
CA GLN A 38 21.64 6.59 -0.63
C GLN A 38 21.52 6.51 -2.15
N LYS A 39 20.96 7.53 -2.80
CA LYS A 39 20.86 7.58 -4.28
C LYS A 39 22.23 7.52 -4.97
N VAL A 40 23.25 8.17 -4.42
CA VAL A 40 24.59 8.19 -5.02
C VAL A 40 25.37 6.89 -4.74
N THR A 41 25.11 6.24 -3.60
CA THR A 41 25.81 5.00 -3.19
C THR A 41 25.16 3.72 -3.72
N LEU A 42 23.86 3.73 -4.00
CA LEU A 42 23.16 2.59 -4.59
C LEU A 42 23.51 2.49 -6.09
N LYS A 43 24.28 1.47 -6.43
CA LYS A 43 24.67 1.19 -7.84
C LYS A 43 23.48 0.81 -8.74
N ASN A 44 22.36 0.34 -8.17
CA ASN A 44 21.13 0.00 -8.88
C ASN A 44 19.93 0.44 -8.04
N THR A 45 19.26 1.50 -8.44
CA THR A 45 18.00 1.93 -7.82
C THR A 45 16.90 0.92 -8.18
N LYS A 46 16.22 0.38 -7.18
CA LYS A 46 15.09 -0.51 -7.41
C LYS A 46 13.88 0.32 -7.84
N LYS A 47 13.24 -0.09 -8.94
CA LYS A 47 12.06 0.59 -9.45
C LYS A 47 10.78 -0.04 -8.91
N VAL A 48 9.89 0.82 -8.42
CA VAL A 48 8.54 0.48 -7.99
C VAL A 48 7.57 1.05 -9.01
N TYR A 49 6.90 0.15 -9.72
CA TYR A 49 5.90 0.54 -10.70
C TYR A 49 4.52 0.65 -10.06
N VAL A 50 3.86 1.77 -10.29
CA VAL A 50 2.49 2.02 -9.81
C VAL A 50 1.54 1.89 -10.97
N GLY A 51 0.61 0.95 -10.87
CA GLY A 51 -0.36 0.65 -11.91
C GLY A 51 -1.32 1.81 -12.15
N GLY A 52 -1.54 2.10 -13.42
CA GLY A 52 -2.54 3.03 -13.94
C GLY A 52 -3.49 2.30 -14.91
N GLY A 53 -4.44 3.01 -15.45
CA GLY A 53 -5.57 2.45 -16.17
C GLY A 53 -6.68 1.98 -15.23
N HIS A 54 -7.83 1.53 -15.78
CA HIS A 54 -8.97 1.02 -15.00
C HIS A 54 -9.42 1.94 -13.87
N SER A 55 -9.22 3.27 -14.03
CA SER A 55 -9.50 4.30 -13.01
C SER A 55 -8.88 3.99 -11.65
N MET A 56 -7.66 3.45 -11.64
CA MET A 56 -6.89 3.23 -10.42
C MET A 56 -6.57 4.55 -9.74
N GLN A 57 -6.48 4.51 -8.42
CA GLN A 57 -6.06 5.65 -7.63
C GLN A 57 -4.54 5.81 -7.66
N SER A 58 -4.09 7.05 -7.59
CA SER A 58 -2.67 7.37 -7.43
C SER A 58 -2.25 7.24 -5.97
N LEU A 59 -0.98 6.88 -5.74
CA LEU A 59 -0.40 6.96 -4.41
C LEU A 59 -0.33 8.43 -3.96
N ASN A 60 -0.55 8.67 -2.68
CA ASN A 60 -0.40 10.01 -2.11
C ASN A 60 1.09 10.43 -2.05
N ASP A 61 1.30 11.73 -1.86
CA ASP A 61 2.66 12.31 -1.83
C ASP A 61 3.49 11.75 -0.67
N ASP A 62 2.89 11.50 0.50
CA ASP A 62 3.59 10.97 1.66
C ASP A 62 4.13 9.55 1.38
N PHE A 63 3.36 8.71 0.70
CA PHE A 63 3.81 7.37 0.31
C PHE A 63 4.90 7.43 -0.77
N THR A 64 4.76 8.33 -1.73
CA THR A 64 5.78 8.56 -2.77
C THR A 64 7.08 9.08 -2.16
N GLU A 65 7.00 9.98 -1.19
CA GLU A 65 8.16 10.47 -0.43
C GLU A 65 8.81 9.33 0.37
N LEU A 66 8.01 8.43 0.97
CA LEU A 66 8.50 7.27 1.69
C LEU A 66 9.29 6.31 0.79
N LEU A 67 8.81 6.02 -0.42
CA LEU A 67 9.55 5.23 -1.41
C LEU A 67 10.91 5.87 -1.72
N SER A 68 10.90 7.17 -2.01
CA SER A 68 12.13 7.91 -2.33
C SER A 68 13.13 7.92 -1.17
N LYS A 69 12.67 8.08 0.08
CA LYS A 69 13.51 8.01 1.30
C LYS A 69 14.16 6.65 1.48
N ASN A 70 13.54 5.59 0.99
CA ASN A 70 14.08 4.23 1.04
C ASN A 70 14.87 3.86 -0.22
N GLY A 71 15.26 4.84 -1.05
CA GLY A 71 16.06 4.61 -2.25
C GLY A 71 15.32 3.85 -3.36
N LEU A 72 13.98 3.92 -3.35
CA LEU A 72 13.12 3.33 -4.37
C LEU A 72 12.68 4.41 -5.36
N GLU A 73 12.72 4.11 -6.63
CA GLU A 73 12.30 5.00 -7.70
C GLU A 73 10.88 4.63 -8.14
N LYS A 74 9.96 5.59 -8.05
CA LYS A 74 8.58 5.40 -8.51
C LYS A 74 8.49 5.64 -10.01
N GLU A 75 7.88 4.69 -10.71
CA GLU A 75 7.52 4.78 -12.13
C GLU A 75 6.04 4.52 -12.31
N ASP A 76 5.41 5.22 -13.24
CA ASP A 76 4.02 4.97 -13.59
C ASP A 76 3.91 3.90 -14.68
N PHE A 77 2.96 2.98 -14.54
CA PHE A 77 2.74 1.87 -15.43
C PHE A 77 1.26 1.73 -15.81
N ASP A 78 0.89 2.21 -16.98
CA ASP A 78 -0.49 2.08 -17.47
C ASP A 78 -0.73 0.68 -18.04
N LEU A 79 -1.58 -0.11 -17.37
CA LEU A 79 -1.89 -1.48 -17.77
C LEU A 79 -2.51 -1.54 -19.18
N THR A 80 -3.33 -0.56 -19.52
CA THR A 80 -4.08 -0.54 -20.78
C THR A 80 -3.21 -0.26 -22.00
N LYS A 81 -2.04 0.33 -21.80
CA LYS A 81 -1.09 0.71 -22.88
C LYS A 81 0.06 -0.27 -23.03
N ASN A 82 0.16 -1.26 -22.15
CA ASN A 82 1.27 -2.18 -22.13
C ASN A 82 0.82 -3.63 -22.31
N THR A 83 1.73 -4.48 -22.76
CA THR A 83 1.49 -5.91 -22.96
C THR A 83 2.34 -6.80 -22.06
N LYS A 84 3.25 -6.20 -21.30
CA LYS A 84 4.07 -6.87 -20.28
C LYS A 84 4.45 -5.89 -19.17
N VAL A 85 4.72 -6.42 -17.99
CA VAL A 85 5.36 -5.65 -16.91
C VAL A 85 6.83 -5.44 -17.29
N PRO A 86 7.41 -4.24 -17.06
CA PRO A 86 8.83 -3.97 -17.36
C PRO A 86 9.77 -4.93 -16.65
N ASP A 87 10.85 -5.31 -17.33
CA ASP A 87 11.79 -6.32 -16.84
C ASP A 87 12.61 -5.83 -15.61
N ASP A 88 12.70 -4.50 -15.43
CA ASP A 88 13.35 -3.85 -14.29
C ASP A 88 12.39 -3.56 -13.12
N CYS A 89 11.16 -4.08 -13.19
CA CYS A 89 10.16 -3.93 -12.13
C CYS A 89 10.57 -4.76 -10.89
N SER A 90 10.96 -4.07 -9.83
CA SER A 90 11.26 -4.71 -8.54
C SER A 90 10.03 -4.96 -7.69
N LEU A 91 9.01 -4.12 -7.85
CA LEU A 91 7.71 -4.22 -7.17
C LEU A 91 6.65 -3.53 -8.02
N LEU A 92 5.51 -4.18 -8.22
CA LEU A 92 4.32 -3.62 -8.83
C LEU A 92 3.26 -3.31 -7.77
N ILE A 93 2.72 -2.10 -7.75
CA ILE A 93 1.63 -1.70 -6.85
C ILE A 93 0.39 -1.42 -7.68
N LEU A 94 -0.69 -2.13 -7.41
CA LEU A 94 -1.99 -1.95 -8.05
C LEU A 94 -2.97 -1.43 -7.00
N TYR A 95 -3.33 -0.13 -7.10
CA TYR A 95 -4.05 0.57 -6.06
C TYR A 95 -5.48 0.92 -6.46
N SER A 96 -6.43 0.29 -5.78
CA SER A 96 -7.86 0.61 -5.80
C SER A 96 -8.44 0.75 -7.23
N PRO A 97 -8.35 -0.31 -8.07
CA PRO A 97 -8.95 -0.26 -9.40
C PRO A 97 -10.47 -0.07 -9.30
N ALA A 98 -11.02 0.83 -10.11
CA ALA A 98 -12.46 1.04 -10.21
C ALA A 98 -13.13 0.21 -11.33
N ALA A 99 -12.35 -0.56 -12.07
CA ALA A 99 -12.80 -1.56 -13.03
C ALA A 99 -11.85 -2.76 -13.04
N ASP A 100 -12.34 -3.90 -13.53
CA ASP A 100 -11.52 -5.10 -13.66
C ASP A 100 -10.51 -4.98 -14.81
N ILE A 101 -9.45 -5.77 -14.76
CA ILE A 101 -8.51 -5.94 -15.85
C ILE A 101 -9.09 -6.82 -16.95
N THR A 102 -8.54 -6.68 -18.14
CA THR A 102 -8.86 -7.53 -19.27
C THR A 102 -8.18 -8.90 -19.18
N GLU A 103 -8.63 -9.85 -19.99
CA GLU A 103 -8.00 -11.17 -20.07
C GLU A 103 -6.52 -11.10 -20.49
N ASN A 104 -6.16 -10.17 -21.36
CA ASN A 104 -4.77 -9.99 -21.79
C ASN A 104 -3.90 -9.45 -20.66
N GLU A 105 -4.40 -8.48 -19.89
CA GLU A 105 -3.72 -7.94 -18.72
C GLU A 105 -3.55 -9.00 -17.65
N TYR A 106 -4.58 -9.81 -17.39
CA TYR A 106 -4.46 -10.97 -16.51
C TYR A 106 -3.35 -11.92 -16.97
N LYS A 107 -3.23 -12.21 -18.27
CA LYS A 107 -2.21 -13.11 -18.79
C LYS A 107 -0.79 -12.59 -18.54
N TYR A 108 -0.52 -11.32 -18.85
CA TYR A 108 0.82 -10.79 -18.65
C TYR A 108 1.15 -10.55 -17.17
N LEU A 109 0.18 -10.14 -16.33
CA LEU A 109 0.37 -10.06 -14.88
C LEU A 109 0.63 -11.44 -14.26
N SER A 110 -0.12 -12.45 -14.68
CA SER A 110 0.11 -13.84 -14.27
C SER A 110 1.51 -14.34 -14.67
N THR A 111 1.97 -13.97 -15.87
CA THR A 111 3.33 -14.30 -16.33
C THR A 111 4.39 -13.62 -15.50
N TYR A 112 4.23 -12.32 -15.20
CA TYR A 112 5.13 -11.57 -14.34
C TYR A 112 5.25 -12.21 -12.94
N LEU A 113 4.13 -12.52 -12.31
CA LEU A 113 4.11 -13.12 -10.97
C LEU A 113 4.68 -14.55 -10.98
N LYS A 114 4.40 -15.37 -12.01
CA LYS A 114 4.96 -16.73 -12.15
C LYS A 114 6.48 -16.71 -12.32
N ASN A 115 7.02 -15.66 -12.90
CA ASN A 115 8.46 -15.45 -13.05
C ASN A 115 9.15 -14.86 -11.81
N GLY A 116 8.44 -14.81 -10.67
CA GLY A 116 8.99 -14.31 -9.40
C GLY A 116 8.79 -12.80 -9.19
N GLY A 117 7.98 -12.16 -10.00
CA GLY A 117 7.58 -10.78 -9.82
C GLY A 117 6.87 -10.56 -8.48
N LYS A 118 7.08 -9.39 -7.89
CA LYS A 118 6.49 -9.00 -6.59
C LYS A 118 5.40 -7.97 -6.82
N ALA A 119 4.25 -8.15 -6.15
CA ALA A 119 3.16 -7.20 -6.27
C ALA A 119 2.45 -6.95 -4.95
N ILE A 120 1.90 -5.73 -4.81
CA ILE A 120 0.96 -5.34 -3.77
C ILE A 120 -0.37 -5.02 -4.46
N PHE A 121 -1.43 -5.69 -4.01
CA PHE A 121 -2.80 -5.46 -4.48
C PHE A 121 -3.60 -4.79 -3.36
N LEU A 122 -4.01 -3.56 -3.58
CA LEU A 122 -4.94 -2.84 -2.72
C LEU A 122 -6.29 -2.78 -3.43
N LEU A 123 -7.20 -3.65 -3.04
CA LEU A 123 -8.46 -3.85 -3.75
C LEU A 123 -9.52 -2.81 -3.38
N ASN A 124 -10.34 -2.42 -4.35
CA ASN A 124 -11.50 -1.58 -4.12
C ASN A 124 -12.69 -2.44 -3.67
N TYR A 125 -13.35 -2.04 -2.60
CA TYR A 125 -14.49 -2.77 -2.04
C TYR A 125 -15.78 -2.61 -2.85
N THR A 126 -15.90 -1.54 -3.64
CA THR A 126 -17.14 -1.20 -4.38
C THR A 126 -17.26 -1.93 -5.72
N VAL A 127 -16.18 -2.56 -6.20
CA VAL A 127 -16.12 -3.11 -7.54
C VAL A 127 -15.92 -4.61 -7.49
N ASP A 128 -16.64 -5.34 -8.34
CA ASP A 128 -16.35 -6.72 -8.63
C ASP A 128 -15.25 -6.81 -9.70
N THR A 129 -14.21 -7.59 -9.40
CA THR A 129 -12.99 -7.69 -10.23
C THR A 129 -12.65 -9.16 -10.47
N PRO A 130 -13.40 -9.87 -11.34
CA PRO A 130 -13.26 -11.30 -11.57
C PRO A 130 -11.84 -11.74 -11.98
N TYR A 131 -11.14 -10.98 -12.83
CA TYR A 131 -9.79 -11.31 -13.25
C TYR A 131 -8.75 -11.07 -12.16
N TYR A 132 -8.88 -9.99 -11.36
CA TYR A 132 -8.05 -9.83 -10.15
C TYR A 132 -8.30 -10.96 -9.16
N ASN A 133 -9.56 -11.31 -8.93
CA ASN A 133 -9.92 -12.40 -8.03
C ASN A 133 -9.34 -13.74 -8.53
N LYS A 134 -9.38 -13.99 -9.84
CA LYS A 134 -8.76 -15.16 -10.46
C LYS A 134 -7.24 -15.15 -10.27
N LEU A 135 -6.60 -14.01 -10.46
CA LEU A 135 -5.15 -13.86 -10.27
C LEU A 135 -4.74 -14.17 -8.82
N LEU A 136 -5.46 -13.63 -7.85
CA LEU A 136 -5.22 -13.88 -6.43
C LEU A 136 -5.51 -15.32 -6.05
N LYS A 137 -6.56 -15.92 -6.62
CA LYS A 137 -6.90 -17.33 -6.41
C LYS A 137 -5.81 -18.28 -6.91
N ASP A 138 -5.10 -17.95 -7.99
CA ASP A 138 -3.95 -18.73 -8.47
C ASP A 138 -2.82 -18.80 -7.41
N TYR A 139 -2.84 -17.88 -6.44
CA TYR A 139 -1.92 -17.79 -5.28
C TYR A 139 -2.58 -18.18 -3.96
N GLY A 140 -3.75 -18.79 -4.00
CA GLY A 140 -4.44 -19.30 -2.81
C GLY A 140 -5.18 -18.26 -1.99
N ILE A 141 -5.47 -17.10 -2.55
CA ILE A 141 -6.23 -16.04 -1.88
C ILE A 141 -7.64 -15.99 -2.49
N ASN A 142 -8.67 -16.26 -1.70
CA ASN A 142 -10.05 -16.09 -2.10
C ASN A 142 -10.57 -14.74 -1.59
N VAL A 143 -10.95 -13.86 -2.51
CA VAL A 143 -11.54 -12.55 -2.21
C VAL A 143 -13.05 -12.68 -2.11
N GLN A 144 -13.62 -12.16 -1.03
CA GLN A 144 -15.07 -12.14 -0.80
C GLN A 144 -15.71 -10.89 -1.41
N SER A 145 -17.01 -11.01 -1.73
CA SER A 145 -17.80 -9.86 -2.16
C SER A 145 -18.11 -8.93 -0.97
N GLY A 146 -18.24 -7.63 -1.26
CA GLY A 146 -18.58 -6.63 -0.24
C GLY A 146 -17.37 -6.25 0.63
N TYR A 147 -17.66 -5.86 1.87
CA TYR A 147 -16.65 -5.45 2.85
C TYR A 147 -16.98 -6.04 4.22
N VAL A 148 -15.98 -6.11 5.08
CA VAL A 148 -16.09 -6.67 6.43
C VAL A 148 -16.75 -5.66 7.36
N LEU A 149 -17.70 -6.14 8.15
CA LEU A 149 -18.26 -5.45 9.30
C LEU A 149 -17.93 -6.28 10.55
N ASP A 150 -17.31 -5.64 11.53
CA ASP A 150 -16.98 -6.29 12.80
C ASP A 150 -17.48 -5.43 13.96
N PRO A 151 -18.56 -5.84 14.63
CA PRO A 151 -19.11 -5.10 15.76
C PRO A 151 -18.25 -5.20 17.03
N ASP A 152 -17.33 -6.16 17.09
CA ASP A 152 -16.50 -6.43 18.27
C ASP A 152 -15.11 -5.75 18.16
N ASN A 153 -14.60 -5.57 16.91
CA ASN A 153 -13.26 -5.03 16.66
C ASN A 153 -13.30 -3.84 15.70
N TYR A 154 -14.00 -2.78 16.07
CA TYR A 154 -14.07 -1.54 15.30
C TYR A 154 -13.61 -0.33 16.12
N PHE A 155 -13.24 0.75 15.44
CA PHE A 155 -12.80 1.99 16.10
C PHE A 155 -14.00 2.78 16.65
N ALA A 156 -14.41 2.43 17.87
CA ALA A 156 -15.60 2.97 18.52
C ALA A 156 -15.58 4.50 18.73
N SER A 157 -14.40 5.10 18.85
CA SER A 157 -14.23 6.55 18.99
C SER A 157 -14.72 7.36 17.77
N TYR A 158 -14.89 6.72 16.63
CA TYR A 158 -15.43 7.37 15.42
C TYR A 158 -16.96 7.50 15.43
N GLY A 159 -17.62 6.74 16.31
CA GLY A 159 -19.06 6.75 16.52
C GLY A 159 -19.65 5.33 16.61
N SER A 160 -20.80 5.23 17.25
CA SER A 160 -21.52 3.96 17.34
C SER A 160 -22.00 3.52 15.94
N GLY A 161 -21.75 2.24 15.60
CA GLY A 161 -22.16 1.67 14.31
C GLY A 161 -21.14 1.82 13.18
N ALA A 162 -19.94 2.39 13.44
CA ALA A 162 -18.87 2.48 12.44
C ALA A 162 -18.13 1.13 12.25
N TYR A 163 -18.88 0.03 12.16
CA TYR A 163 -18.37 -1.35 12.09
C TYR A 163 -17.48 -1.66 10.88
N MET A 164 -17.46 -0.78 9.89
CA MET A 164 -16.59 -0.86 8.72
C MET A 164 -15.18 -0.27 8.97
N LEU A 165 -14.99 0.47 10.06
CA LEU A 165 -13.68 0.98 10.48
C LEU A 165 -13.06 0.01 11.47
N LEU A 166 -12.34 -0.95 10.92
CA LEU A 166 -11.83 -2.08 11.68
C LEU A 166 -10.54 -1.73 12.45
N THR A 167 -10.35 -2.38 13.58
CA THR A 167 -9.09 -2.42 14.35
C THR A 167 -8.51 -3.84 14.26
N PRO A 168 -7.96 -4.24 13.11
CA PRO A 168 -7.52 -5.61 12.90
C PRO A 168 -6.33 -5.96 13.79
N GLN A 169 -6.30 -7.20 14.28
CA GLN A 169 -5.11 -7.74 14.89
C GLN A 169 -4.07 -8.06 13.81
N VAL A 170 -2.89 -7.48 13.96
CA VAL A 170 -1.78 -7.69 13.03
C VAL A 170 -0.97 -8.91 13.48
N SER A 171 -0.73 -9.84 12.56
CA SER A 171 0.06 -11.05 12.83
C SER A 171 1.48 -10.70 13.27
N LYS A 172 1.98 -11.43 14.27
CA LYS A 172 3.36 -11.39 14.75
C LYS A 172 4.28 -12.35 14.00
N ASP A 173 3.69 -13.26 13.23
CA ASP A 173 4.39 -14.40 12.65
C ASP A 173 5.05 -14.07 11.29
N SER A 174 4.88 -12.84 10.81
CA SER A 174 5.46 -12.37 9.56
C SER A 174 6.43 -11.22 9.79
N ASP A 175 7.62 -11.31 9.22
CA ASP A 175 8.62 -10.24 9.24
C ASP A 175 8.10 -8.92 8.63
N LEU A 176 7.09 -9.01 7.74
CA LEU A 176 6.46 -7.84 7.13
C LEU A 176 5.55 -7.07 8.08
N THR A 177 5.01 -7.73 9.09
CA THR A 177 3.96 -7.17 9.96
C THR A 177 4.30 -7.18 11.45
N SER A 178 5.36 -7.86 11.85
CA SER A 178 5.76 -8.01 13.26
C SER A 178 5.89 -6.66 13.98
N ASP A 179 6.51 -5.67 13.33
CA ASP A 179 6.69 -4.32 13.89
C ASP A 179 5.38 -3.53 14.03
N LEU A 180 4.34 -3.93 13.30
CA LEU A 180 3.00 -3.32 13.39
C LEU A 180 2.13 -3.97 14.45
N SER A 181 2.50 -5.14 14.97
CA SER A 181 1.68 -5.93 15.91
C SER A 181 1.44 -5.26 17.26
N THR A 182 2.22 -4.24 17.61
CA THR A 182 2.08 -3.42 18.83
C THR A 182 1.47 -2.06 18.56
N LYS A 183 1.02 -1.79 17.32
CA LYS A 183 0.48 -0.51 16.89
C LYS A 183 -0.99 -0.63 16.56
N ASP A 184 -1.75 0.44 16.81
CA ASP A 184 -3.14 0.52 16.40
C ASP A 184 -3.19 0.70 14.87
N VAL A 185 -3.62 -0.36 14.19
CA VAL A 185 -3.85 -0.33 12.74
C VAL A 185 -5.34 -0.13 12.49
N LEU A 186 -5.68 0.83 11.65
CA LEU A 186 -7.04 1.08 11.22
C LEU A 186 -7.20 0.65 9.76
N SER A 187 -8.29 -0.05 9.47
CA SER A 187 -8.62 -0.48 8.13
C SER A 187 -10.07 -0.12 7.81
N TRP A 188 -10.27 0.64 6.74
CA TRP A 188 -11.60 1.13 6.37
C TRP A 188 -12.12 0.42 5.12
N TYR A 189 -13.34 -0.10 5.18
CA TYR A 189 -14.00 -0.80 4.07
C TYR A 189 -13.16 -1.92 3.45
N SER A 190 -12.57 -2.75 4.27
CA SER A 190 -11.71 -3.84 3.83
C SER A 190 -12.51 -4.98 3.21
N LYS A 191 -12.04 -5.50 2.09
CA LYS A 191 -12.56 -6.76 1.55
C LYS A 191 -12.17 -7.93 2.44
N GLY A 192 -13.10 -8.86 2.63
CA GLY A 192 -12.81 -10.14 3.26
C GLY A 192 -11.94 -11.01 2.35
N MET A 193 -10.92 -11.63 2.92
CA MET A 193 -10.05 -12.57 2.21
C MET A 193 -9.87 -13.83 3.04
N THR A 194 -9.79 -14.97 2.36
CA THR A 194 -9.52 -16.26 3.01
C THR A 194 -8.41 -16.99 2.27
N ALA A 195 -7.56 -17.68 3.03
CA ALA A 195 -6.56 -18.55 2.46
C ALA A 195 -7.20 -19.85 1.93
N ASP A 196 -6.81 -20.28 0.74
CA ASP A 196 -7.17 -21.59 0.23
C ASP A 196 -6.21 -22.63 0.84
N LYS A 197 -6.79 -23.64 1.51
CA LYS A 197 -6.02 -24.74 2.12
C LYS A 197 -5.41 -25.70 1.08
N LYS A 198 -5.82 -25.62 -0.18
CA LYS A 198 -5.37 -26.48 -1.28
C LYS A 198 -4.44 -25.80 -2.25
N VAL A 199 -3.59 -24.90 -1.78
CA VAL A 199 -2.56 -24.26 -2.62
C VAL A 199 -1.46 -25.25 -3.00
N ARG A 200 -0.76 -24.93 -4.09
CA ARG A 200 0.43 -25.68 -4.51
C ARG A 200 1.45 -25.73 -3.36
N SER A 201 2.16 -26.85 -3.24
CA SER A 201 3.17 -27.06 -2.18
C SER A 201 4.30 -26.01 -2.15
N THR A 202 4.45 -25.24 -3.23
CA THR A 202 5.42 -24.15 -3.35
C THR A 202 4.92 -22.79 -2.89
N LEU A 203 3.65 -22.70 -2.48
CA LEU A 203 3.03 -21.46 -2.01
C LEU A 203 2.79 -21.54 -0.51
N THR A 204 3.17 -20.50 0.20
CA THR A 204 2.80 -20.28 1.61
C THR A 204 1.86 -19.08 1.66
N VAL A 205 0.66 -19.27 2.21
CA VAL A 205 -0.27 -18.18 2.52
C VAL A 205 -0.18 -17.96 4.03
N GLN A 206 0.27 -16.78 4.42
CA GLN A 206 0.42 -16.36 5.82
C GLN A 206 -0.71 -15.42 6.21
#